data_c7f672f1a17d85a2ce47216eb0972159
#
_entry.id   c7f672f1a17d85a2ce47216eb0972159
#
_cell.length_a   1.000
_cell.length_b   1.000
_cell.length_c   1.000
_cell.angle_alpha   90.00
_cell.angle_beta   90.00
_cell.angle_gamma   90.00
#
_symmetry.space_group_name_H-M   'P 1'
#
loop_
_entity.id
_entity.type
_entity.pdbx_description
1 polymer ?
#
loop_
_entity_poly.entity_id
_entity_poly.type
_entity_poly.pdbx_seq_one_letter_code
_entity_poly.pdbx_strand_id
1 'polypeptide(L)'
;MSMQKSGSPSSWLTCTDGIAAQWQDLLLLLARVLLGWIFVQSGWGKLMNIPGFVATMPRRGLPDFLGYVAPFVEFIGGVLLIVGLATRYASLVILLFIIIASFSSHRYWASEPAQVANQSSHFWKNVSMMGGTVLLFITGAGRYALDAMLQRKP
;
A
#
# COMPACT_ATOMS: atom_id res chain seq x y z
N MET A 1 6.71 -49.36 19.22
CA MET A 1 7.15 -47.99 19.61
C MET A 1 7.98 -47.46 18.47
N SER A 2 7.33 -46.84 17.43
CA SER A 2 7.97 -46.34 16.21
C SER A 2 8.34 -44.90 16.45
N MET A 3 9.64 -44.62 16.53
CA MET A 3 10.19 -43.24 16.50
C MET A 3 9.90 -42.62 15.15
N GLN A 4 9.00 -41.64 15.14
CA GLN A 4 8.76 -40.78 14.01
C GLN A 4 9.98 -39.85 13.88
N LYS A 5 10.85 -40.12 12.90
CA LYS A 5 11.91 -39.18 12.50
C LYS A 5 11.24 -37.92 12.00
N SER A 6 11.24 -36.86 12.82
CA SER A 6 10.96 -35.50 12.35
C SER A 6 12.05 -35.13 11.36
N GLY A 7 11.75 -35.17 10.09
CA GLY A 7 12.66 -34.63 9.06
C GLY A 7 12.93 -33.17 9.37
N SER A 8 14.19 -32.81 9.60
CA SER A 8 14.60 -31.42 9.69
C SER A 8 14.22 -30.72 8.35
N PRO A 9 13.58 -29.55 8.38
CA PRO A 9 13.33 -28.80 7.15
C PRO A 9 14.66 -28.64 6.42
N SER A 10 14.64 -28.86 5.10
CA SER A 10 15.86 -28.78 4.29
C SER A 10 16.55 -27.42 4.52
N SER A 11 17.81 -27.44 4.94
CA SER A 11 18.57 -26.29 5.43
C SER A 11 18.61 -25.11 4.43
N TRP A 12 18.47 -25.41 3.12
CA TRP A 12 18.42 -24.38 2.08
C TRP A 12 17.10 -23.59 2.06
N LEU A 13 15.98 -24.16 2.52
CA LEU A 13 14.69 -23.44 2.62
C LEU A 13 14.68 -22.41 3.77
N THR A 14 15.45 -22.64 4.81
CA THR A 14 15.50 -21.81 6.02
C THR A 14 16.73 -20.93 6.13
N CYS A 15 17.65 -21.02 5.15
CA CYS A 15 18.92 -20.27 5.21
C CYS A 15 18.75 -18.74 5.25
N THR A 16 17.62 -18.22 4.77
CA THR A 16 17.30 -16.78 4.77
C THR A 16 16.50 -16.33 5.98
N ASP A 17 15.96 -17.26 6.79
CA ASP A 17 15.07 -16.93 7.91
C ASP A 17 15.79 -16.08 8.97
N GLY A 18 17.04 -16.42 9.27
CA GLY A 18 17.87 -15.65 10.20
C GLY A 18 18.14 -14.22 9.71
N ILE A 19 18.43 -14.08 8.42
CA ILE A 19 18.65 -12.77 7.79
C ILE A 19 17.36 -11.96 7.82
N ALA A 20 16.24 -12.57 7.40
CA ALA A 20 14.95 -11.92 7.39
C ALA A 20 14.55 -11.44 8.80
N ALA A 21 14.72 -12.30 9.81
CA ALA A 21 14.41 -11.96 11.20
C ALA A 21 15.30 -10.82 11.73
N GLN A 22 16.61 -10.85 11.43
CA GLN A 22 17.56 -9.83 11.86
C GLN A 22 17.25 -8.45 11.27
N TRP A 23 16.83 -8.39 10.01
CA TRP A 23 16.61 -7.15 9.27
C TRP A 23 15.13 -6.76 9.18
N GLN A 24 14.22 -7.50 9.82
CA GLN A 24 12.77 -7.32 9.71
C GLN A 24 12.32 -5.86 9.90
N ASP A 25 12.78 -5.21 10.95
CA ASP A 25 12.36 -3.84 11.27
C ASP A 25 12.82 -2.81 10.22
N LEU A 26 14.05 -2.98 9.72
CA LEU A 26 14.59 -2.12 8.66
C LEU A 26 13.89 -2.37 7.32
N LEU A 27 13.62 -3.63 7.00
CA LEU A 27 12.88 -4.01 5.78
C LEU A 27 11.44 -3.51 5.83
N LEU A 28 10.78 -3.55 7.00
CA LEU A 28 9.46 -2.96 7.19
C LEU A 28 9.47 -1.44 7.03
N LEU A 29 10.49 -0.75 7.56
CA LEU A 29 10.66 0.68 7.32
C LEU A 29 10.81 0.98 5.82
N LEU A 30 11.69 0.25 5.14
CA LEU A 30 11.90 0.41 3.69
C LEU A 30 10.61 0.16 2.90
N ALA A 31 9.88 -0.92 3.21
CA ALA A 31 8.61 -1.26 2.56
C ALA A 31 7.56 -0.14 2.74
N ARG A 32 7.46 0.43 3.96
CA ARG A 32 6.55 1.56 4.23
C ARG A 32 6.92 2.81 3.45
N VAL A 33 8.22 3.14 3.39
CA VAL A 33 8.70 4.31 2.63
C VAL A 33 8.42 4.13 1.15
N LEU A 34 8.77 2.99 0.56
CA LEU A 34 8.55 2.71 -0.86
C LEU A 34 7.05 2.71 -1.21
N LEU A 35 6.23 2.05 -0.40
CA LEU A 35 4.79 1.99 -0.63
C LEU A 35 4.11 3.34 -0.36
N GLY A 36 4.47 4.03 0.72
CA GLY A 36 3.86 5.31 1.08
C GLY A 36 4.22 6.45 0.14
N TRP A 37 5.44 6.42 -0.40
CA TRP A 37 5.95 7.48 -1.28
C TRP A 37 5.10 7.69 -2.54
N ILE A 38 4.63 6.62 -3.17
CA ILE A 38 3.80 6.74 -4.37
C ILE A 38 2.48 7.47 -4.07
N PHE A 39 1.90 7.24 -2.88
CA PHE A 39 0.67 7.92 -2.46
C PHE A 39 0.92 9.37 -2.08
N VAL A 40 2.04 9.68 -1.41
CA VAL A 40 2.43 11.06 -1.12
C VAL A 40 2.62 11.85 -2.41
N GLN A 41 3.37 11.32 -3.36
CA GLN A 41 3.63 11.98 -4.65
C GLN A 41 2.35 12.18 -5.45
N SER A 42 1.53 11.13 -5.57
CA SER A 42 0.29 11.16 -6.34
C SER A 42 -0.76 12.07 -5.69
N GLY A 43 -0.92 11.97 -4.36
CA GLY A 43 -1.83 12.82 -3.59
C GLY A 43 -1.43 14.28 -3.65
N TRP A 44 -0.14 14.59 -3.51
CA TRP A 44 0.39 15.95 -3.63
C TRP A 44 0.09 16.56 -5.00
N GLY A 45 0.35 15.81 -6.08
CA GLY A 45 0.05 16.29 -7.44
C GLY A 45 -1.43 16.63 -7.65
N LYS A 46 -2.35 15.87 -7.06
CA LYS A 46 -3.79 16.14 -7.10
C LYS A 46 -4.19 17.33 -6.22
N LEU A 47 -3.56 17.48 -5.03
CA LEU A 47 -3.77 18.63 -4.14
C LEU A 47 -3.37 19.96 -4.79
N MET A 48 -2.34 19.96 -5.64
CA MET A 48 -1.93 21.15 -6.37
C MET A 48 -2.92 21.60 -7.44
N ASN A 49 -3.85 20.72 -7.87
CA ASN A 49 -4.89 21.05 -8.85
C ASN A 49 -6.19 20.30 -8.55
N ILE A 50 -6.79 20.56 -7.38
CA ILE A 50 -8.05 19.96 -6.97
C ILE A 50 -9.17 20.17 -8.00
N PRO A 51 -9.41 21.41 -8.54
CA PRO A 51 -10.47 21.60 -9.52
C PRO A 51 -10.28 20.75 -10.79
N GLY A 52 -9.06 20.65 -11.28
CA GLY A 52 -8.76 19.79 -12.42
C GLY A 52 -8.98 18.31 -12.13
N PHE A 53 -8.67 17.86 -10.90
CA PHE A 53 -8.91 16.47 -10.49
C PHE A 53 -10.41 16.19 -10.33
N VAL A 54 -11.18 17.07 -9.68
CA VAL A 54 -12.64 16.96 -9.54
C VAL A 54 -13.33 16.85 -10.92
N ALA A 55 -12.91 17.65 -11.89
CA ALA A 55 -13.45 17.60 -13.25
C ALA A 55 -13.27 16.24 -13.95
N THR A 56 -12.44 15.35 -13.41
CA THR A 56 -12.28 13.97 -13.93
C THR A 56 -13.26 12.97 -13.33
N MET A 57 -13.98 13.30 -12.25
CA MET A 57 -14.82 12.37 -11.51
C MET A 57 -16.00 11.80 -12.35
N PRO A 58 -16.75 12.62 -13.13
CA PRO A 58 -17.85 12.10 -13.94
C PRO A 58 -17.40 11.01 -14.94
N ARG A 59 -16.23 11.19 -15.57
CA ARG A 59 -15.67 10.17 -16.50
C ARG A 59 -15.28 8.87 -15.81
N ARG A 60 -15.05 8.89 -14.50
CA ARG A 60 -14.73 7.72 -13.68
C ARG A 60 -15.98 7.05 -13.12
N GLY A 61 -17.16 7.65 -13.32
CA GLY A 61 -18.42 7.20 -12.72
C GLY A 61 -18.47 7.43 -11.21
N LEU A 62 -17.75 8.44 -10.70
CA LEU A 62 -17.66 8.79 -9.29
C LEU A 62 -18.30 10.15 -9.03
N PRO A 63 -18.93 10.35 -7.87
CA PRO A 63 -19.46 11.66 -7.50
C PRO A 63 -18.33 12.67 -7.21
N ASP A 64 -18.58 13.94 -7.53
CA ASP A 64 -17.58 15.02 -7.48
C ASP A 64 -16.95 15.20 -6.11
N PHE A 65 -17.70 14.98 -5.01
CA PHE A 65 -17.16 15.13 -3.66
C PHE A 65 -15.95 14.21 -3.38
N LEU A 66 -15.89 13.05 -4.04
CA LEU A 66 -14.72 12.17 -3.92
C LEU A 66 -13.47 12.78 -4.54
N GLY A 67 -13.62 13.68 -5.51
CA GLY A 67 -12.49 14.42 -6.06
C GLY A 67 -11.85 15.39 -5.07
N TYR A 68 -12.62 15.87 -4.09
CA TYR A 68 -12.09 16.67 -2.98
C TYR A 68 -11.47 15.81 -1.88
N VAL A 69 -12.06 14.66 -1.56
CA VAL A 69 -11.63 13.80 -0.44
C VAL A 69 -10.43 12.93 -0.81
N ALA A 70 -10.44 12.34 -2.01
CA ALA A 70 -9.45 11.36 -2.43
C ALA A 70 -7.98 11.85 -2.38
N PRO A 71 -7.64 13.10 -2.80
CA PRO A 71 -6.28 13.61 -2.69
C PRO A 71 -5.75 13.67 -1.25
N PHE A 72 -6.59 14.03 -0.30
CA PHE A 72 -6.23 14.06 1.13
C PHE A 72 -6.05 12.65 1.70
N VAL A 73 -6.95 11.74 1.38
CA VAL A 73 -6.84 10.32 1.81
C VAL A 73 -5.52 9.73 1.30
N GLU A 74 -5.20 9.98 0.06
CA GLU A 74 -4.00 9.48 -0.59
C GLU A 74 -2.74 10.10 0.03
N PHE A 75 -2.67 11.42 0.14
CA PHE A 75 -1.52 12.12 0.70
C PHE A 75 -1.30 11.80 2.17
N ILE A 76 -2.33 11.98 3.01
CA ILE A 76 -2.24 11.72 4.44
C ILE A 76 -1.99 10.24 4.71
N GLY A 77 -2.70 9.34 4.04
CA GLY A 77 -2.48 7.90 4.16
C GLY A 77 -1.06 7.49 3.81
N GLY A 78 -0.50 8.04 2.72
CA GLY A 78 0.89 7.83 2.35
C GLY A 78 1.88 8.32 3.43
N VAL A 79 1.66 9.52 3.98
CA VAL A 79 2.48 10.06 5.08
C VAL A 79 2.38 9.16 6.32
N LEU A 80 1.18 8.74 6.72
CA LEU A 80 0.97 7.86 7.86
C LEU A 80 1.69 6.52 7.70
N LEU A 81 1.69 5.94 6.49
CA LEU A 81 2.45 4.73 6.20
C LEU A 81 3.95 4.96 6.35
N ILE A 82 4.49 6.06 5.82
CA ILE A 82 5.93 6.37 5.90
C ILE A 82 6.37 6.53 7.35
N VAL A 83 5.69 7.38 8.12
CA VAL A 83 6.07 7.64 9.52
C VAL A 83 5.71 6.47 10.46
N GLY A 84 4.86 5.55 10.02
CA GLY A 84 4.40 4.41 10.79
C GLY A 84 3.49 4.81 11.95
N LEU A 85 2.53 5.68 11.69
CA LEU A 85 1.52 6.09 12.66
C LEU A 85 0.16 5.51 12.27
N ALA A 86 -0.49 4.85 13.24
CA ALA A 86 -1.76 4.14 13.03
C ALA A 86 -1.69 3.21 11.79
N THR A 87 -0.55 2.54 11.60
CA THR A 87 -0.16 1.86 10.36
C THR A 87 -1.21 0.87 9.86
N ARG A 88 -1.81 0.09 10.75
CA ARG A 88 -2.85 -0.89 10.38
C ARG A 88 -4.10 -0.21 9.81
N TYR A 89 -4.55 0.89 10.44
CA TYR A 89 -5.69 1.68 9.94
C TYR A 89 -5.36 2.37 8.62
N ALA A 90 -4.19 3.00 8.53
CA ALA A 90 -3.73 3.63 7.30
C ALA A 90 -3.65 2.61 6.15
N SER A 91 -3.16 1.40 6.42
CA SER A 91 -3.10 0.31 5.44
C SER A 91 -4.49 -0.09 4.92
N LEU A 92 -5.49 -0.20 5.80
CA LEU A 92 -6.87 -0.52 5.39
C LEU A 92 -7.51 0.60 4.57
N VAL A 93 -7.31 1.86 4.98
CA VAL A 93 -7.83 3.02 4.25
C VAL A 93 -7.21 3.11 2.86
N ILE A 94 -5.89 2.94 2.76
CA ILE A 94 -5.18 2.94 1.48
C ILE A 94 -5.57 1.72 0.64
N LEU A 95 -5.76 0.54 1.23
CA LEU A 95 -6.26 -0.64 0.51
C LEU A 95 -7.60 -0.36 -0.14
N LEU A 96 -8.57 0.18 0.62
CA LEU A 96 -9.88 0.54 0.09
C LEU A 96 -9.78 1.60 -1.02
N PHE A 97 -8.94 2.62 -0.80
CA PHE A 97 -8.66 3.63 -1.81
C PHE A 97 -8.13 3.02 -3.12
N ILE A 98 -7.14 2.11 -3.04
CA ILE A 98 -6.56 1.47 -4.23
C ILE A 98 -7.60 0.61 -4.95
N ILE A 99 -8.46 -0.11 -4.23
CA ILE A 99 -9.54 -0.91 -4.83
C ILE A 99 -10.46 0.01 -5.64
N ILE A 100 -10.98 1.08 -5.03
CA ILE A 100 -11.85 2.04 -5.71
C ILE A 100 -11.16 2.66 -6.92
N ALA A 101 -9.92 3.11 -6.78
CA ALA A 101 -9.14 3.72 -7.86
C ALA A 101 -8.90 2.75 -9.02
N SER A 102 -8.64 1.47 -8.73
CA SER A 102 -8.41 0.46 -9.76
C SER A 102 -9.65 0.23 -10.63
N PHE A 103 -10.80 0.07 -9.99
CA PHE A 103 -12.05 -0.22 -10.71
C PHE A 103 -12.76 1.02 -11.26
N SER A 104 -12.39 2.23 -10.85
CA SER A 104 -12.95 3.46 -11.40
C SER A 104 -12.07 4.11 -12.46
N SER A 105 -10.74 4.14 -12.22
CA SER A 105 -9.81 4.95 -13.01
C SER A 105 -8.95 4.14 -13.98
N HIS A 106 -8.77 2.83 -13.72
CA HIS A 106 -7.86 1.96 -14.48
C HIS A 106 -8.60 0.77 -15.11
N ARG A 107 -9.77 1.03 -15.70
CA ARG A 107 -10.61 0.04 -16.38
C ARG A 107 -10.07 -0.26 -17.78
N TYR A 108 -8.95 -1.01 -17.86
CA TYR A 108 -8.33 -1.35 -19.15
C TYR A 108 -9.24 -2.11 -20.10
N TRP A 109 -10.21 -2.89 -19.58
CA TRP A 109 -11.22 -3.60 -20.35
C TRP A 109 -12.28 -2.70 -21.01
N ALA A 110 -12.36 -1.46 -20.62
CA ALA A 110 -13.27 -0.44 -21.16
C ALA A 110 -12.52 0.77 -21.71
N SER A 111 -11.22 0.63 -21.95
CA SER A 111 -10.36 1.70 -22.46
C SER A 111 -10.24 1.64 -23.98
N GLU A 112 -9.98 2.77 -24.62
CA GLU A 112 -9.62 2.85 -26.03
C GLU A 112 -8.38 1.97 -26.32
N PRO A 113 -8.30 1.30 -27.50
CA PRO A 113 -7.21 0.38 -27.84
C PRO A 113 -5.81 0.94 -27.56
N ALA A 114 -5.58 2.22 -27.86
CA ALA A 114 -4.29 2.90 -27.62
C ALA A 114 -3.96 3.05 -26.14
N GLN A 115 -4.94 2.96 -25.22
CA GLN A 115 -4.77 3.13 -23.79
C GLN A 115 -4.75 1.81 -23.00
N VAL A 116 -5.15 0.69 -23.61
CA VAL A 116 -5.29 -0.61 -22.93
C VAL A 116 -4.00 -1.02 -22.21
N ALA A 117 -2.85 -0.96 -22.88
CA ALA A 117 -1.58 -1.36 -22.30
C ALA A 117 -1.20 -0.50 -21.07
N ASN A 118 -1.38 0.82 -21.18
CA ASN A 118 -1.10 1.77 -20.10
C ASN A 118 -2.03 1.54 -18.90
N GLN A 119 -3.34 1.44 -19.15
CA GLN A 119 -4.34 1.23 -18.09
C GLN A 119 -4.20 -0.14 -17.42
N SER A 120 -3.86 -1.18 -18.19
CA SER A 120 -3.55 -2.51 -17.65
C SER A 120 -2.33 -2.46 -16.72
N SER A 121 -1.25 -1.78 -17.11
CA SER A 121 -0.07 -1.61 -16.26
C SER A 121 -0.40 -0.91 -14.94
N HIS A 122 -1.22 0.14 -14.98
CA HIS A 122 -1.69 0.83 -13.78
C HIS A 122 -2.56 -0.06 -12.89
N PHE A 123 -3.47 -0.84 -13.49
CA PHE A 123 -4.32 -1.76 -12.74
C PHE A 123 -3.50 -2.81 -12.00
N TRP A 124 -2.59 -3.50 -12.69
CA TRP A 124 -1.79 -4.56 -12.08
C TRP A 124 -0.75 -4.03 -11.08
N LYS A 125 -0.21 -2.83 -11.30
CA LYS A 125 0.58 -2.12 -10.28
C LYS A 125 -0.23 -1.89 -9.00
N ASN A 126 -1.48 -1.46 -9.13
CA ASN A 126 -2.38 -1.28 -8.00
C ASN A 126 -2.64 -2.61 -7.27
N VAL A 127 -2.88 -3.70 -8.00
CA VAL A 127 -3.03 -5.06 -7.40
C VAL A 127 -1.78 -5.43 -6.58
N SER A 128 -0.59 -5.17 -7.09
CA SER A 128 0.67 -5.41 -6.35
C SER A 128 0.76 -4.55 -5.08
N MET A 129 0.34 -3.28 -5.15
CA MET A 129 0.31 -2.41 -3.97
C MET A 129 -0.73 -2.84 -2.94
N MET A 130 -1.88 -3.41 -3.36
CA MET A 130 -2.85 -4.04 -2.43
C MET A 130 -2.18 -5.14 -1.61
N GLY A 131 -1.37 -6.01 -2.25
CA GLY A 131 -0.59 -7.02 -1.54
C GLY A 131 0.34 -6.41 -0.47
N GLY A 132 1.03 -5.33 -0.80
CA GLY A 132 1.89 -4.60 0.14
C GLY A 132 1.10 -4.02 1.33
N THR A 133 -0.07 -3.42 1.08
CA THR A 133 -0.92 -2.87 2.16
C THR A 133 -1.48 -3.97 3.06
N VAL A 134 -1.86 -5.13 2.50
CA VAL A 134 -2.30 -6.30 3.27
C VAL A 134 -1.16 -6.82 4.17
N LEU A 135 0.05 -6.92 3.65
CA LEU A 135 1.21 -7.33 4.45
C LEU A 135 1.48 -6.33 5.58
N LEU A 136 1.42 -5.02 5.34
CA LEU A 136 1.57 -4.01 6.39
C LEU A 136 0.45 -4.05 7.43
N PHE A 137 -0.77 -4.37 7.03
CA PHE A 137 -1.87 -4.59 7.97
C PHE A 137 -1.59 -5.77 8.92
N ILE A 138 -1.06 -6.87 8.39
CA ILE A 138 -0.75 -8.09 9.17
C ILE A 138 0.45 -7.85 10.07
N THR A 139 1.57 -7.37 9.52
CA THR A 139 2.85 -7.21 10.23
C THR A 139 2.88 -6.00 11.15
N GLY A 140 2.12 -4.94 10.83
CA GLY A 140 2.20 -3.65 11.50
C GLY A 140 3.42 -2.84 11.07
N ALA A 141 3.74 -1.82 11.87
CA ALA A 141 4.72 -0.80 11.51
C ALA A 141 6.20 -1.19 11.73
N GLY A 142 6.47 -2.20 12.55
CA GLY A 142 7.82 -2.53 13.00
C GLY A 142 8.37 -1.53 14.03
N ARG A 143 9.60 -1.75 14.47
CA ARG A 143 10.25 -1.01 15.58
C ARG A 143 10.57 0.46 15.22
N TYR A 144 10.89 0.73 13.95
CA TYR A 144 11.22 2.07 13.45
C TYR A 144 9.97 2.84 13.01
N ALA A 145 9.01 3.02 13.92
CA ALA A 145 7.72 3.62 13.65
C ALA A 145 7.22 4.45 14.83
N LEU A 146 6.38 5.45 14.56
CA LEU A 146 5.74 6.24 15.61
C LEU A 146 4.81 5.36 16.47
N ASP A 147 4.12 4.39 15.90
CA ASP A 147 3.31 3.42 16.65
C ASP A 147 4.14 2.73 17.76
N ALA A 148 5.37 2.30 17.43
CA ALA A 148 6.26 1.64 18.39
C ALA A 148 6.77 2.59 19.46
N MET A 149 7.00 3.87 19.14
CA MET A 149 7.41 4.87 20.10
C MET A 149 6.31 5.21 21.09
N LEU A 150 5.07 5.35 20.61
CA LEU A 150 3.91 5.67 21.44
C LEU A 150 3.47 4.50 22.34
N GLN A 151 3.74 3.25 21.93
CA GLN A 151 3.41 2.06 22.72
C GLN A 151 4.45 1.74 23.80
N ARG A 152 5.66 2.30 23.71
CA ARG A 152 6.64 2.21 24.79
C ARG A 152 6.18 3.09 25.94
N LYS A 153 5.42 2.50 26.88
CA LYS A 153 5.19 3.15 28.19
C LYS A 153 6.54 3.30 28.90
N PRO A 154 6.78 4.42 29.61
CA PRO A 154 7.96 4.59 30.46
C PRO A 154 8.02 3.53 31.56
#